data_8fbc4476784c920c4774ef0e4fa81c77
#
_entry.id   8fbc4476784c920c4774ef0e4fa81c77
#
_cell.length_a   1.000
_cell.length_b   1.000
_cell.length_c   1.000
_cell.angle_alpha   90.00
_cell.angle_beta   90.00
_cell.angle_gamma   90.00
#
_symmetry.space_group_name_H-M   'P 1'
#
loop_
_entity.id
_entity.type
_entity.pdbx_description
1 polymer ?
#
loop_
_entity_poly.entity_id
_entity_poly.type
_entity_poly.pdbx_seq_one_letter_code
_entity_poly.pdbx_strand_id
1 'polypeptide(L)'
;MKDSRKKGSRKKGKKGSLEAKGLKESRSEESRLAQGSLGGVRPETGDSAETEIRTENAPGCRAELLPEDFREKMRKLLGKEYEAYLESFEKPCHNGLRVNTMKLSEEDWNRLSPFQTEPVPWIENGFYYNASDEGSGRPSRHPYYYAGLYYLQEPSAMTPANLLPVKPGDRVLDICAAPGGKSTELGARLRGEGLLFSNDISNSRAKALLKNLEMAGIPNICVSSEAPEKLSEFLPEFFDCILVDAPCSGEGMFRREPDMIKSYRERGPEDYVPIQRAIMEEAVKMLRPGGYLLYSTCTFDREENEGTIRYILDRHPDMSLCSLPHRFGFAEGIGMPECVRLFPHRIEGEGHFAALLRRAGSGERPRRKDRTAQSGASLKLPDEALAFLSCLNLRRGGTEGLPGQVEEKNGKLYCLPPDFQDMKGAGKGIRFLRTGLLLGELKRGRFEPSQALAMALRKEEYPFTADFQAEDERVIRYLKGETVALREEEASWPDGSWVLVCTDGFPLGWAKKAGLNLKNKYYPGWRWQ
;
A
#
# COMPACT_ATOMS: atom_id res chain seq x y z
N MET A 1 -30.80 -39.14 -60.27
CA MET A 1 -30.97 -40.60 -59.99
C MET A 1 -30.54 -40.78 -58.55
N LYS A 2 -31.51 -40.87 -57.62
CA LYS A 2 -31.95 -42.08 -56.90
C LYS A 2 -30.81 -42.71 -56.11
N ASP A 3 -30.79 -43.02 -54.86
CA ASP A 3 -31.84 -43.24 -53.82
C ASP A 3 -31.11 -43.53 -52.51
N SER A 4 -31.46 -43.02 -51.41
CA SER A 4 -32.30 -43.55 -50.32
C SER A 4 -31.70 -44.58 -49.36
N ARG A 5 -31.93 -44.31 -48.03
CA ARG A 5 -32.19 -45.23 -46.88
C ARG A 5 -30.98 -45.82 -46.14
N LYS A 6 -30.92 -45.96 -44.82
CA LYS A 6 -31.90 -46.11 -43.72
C LYS A 6 -31.23 -45.99 -42.33
N LYS A 7 -31.98 -45.47 -41.41
CA LYS A 7 -32.09 -45.69 -39.96
C LYS A 7 -31.25 -46.78 -39.26
N GLY A 8 -30.73 -46.44 -38.09
CA GLY A 8 -30.31 -47.36 -37.05
C GLY A 8 -30.15 -46.68 -35.71
N SER A 9 -31.21 -46.72 -34.88
CA SER A 9 -31.26 -46.25 -33.50
C SER A 9 -30.50 -47.20 -32.57
N ARG A 10 -29.71 -46.69 -31.63
CA ARG A 10 -29.44 -47.38 -30.34
C ARG A 10 -29.32 -46.42 -29.20
N LYS A 11 -30.27 -46.48 -28.28
CA LYS A 11 -30.24 -45.93 -26.92
C LYS A 11 -29.18 -46.64 -26.08
N LYS A 12 -28.37 -45.85 -25.37
CA LYS A 12 -27.65 -46.17 -24.10
C LYS A 12 -26.99 -44.82 -23.71
N GLY A 13 -27.08 -44.28 -22.54
CA GLY A 13 -27.60 -44.62 -21.25
C GLY A 13 -27.29 -43.38 -20.39
N LYS A 14 -28.32 -42.72 -19.86
CA LYS A 14 -28.19 -41.64 -18.88
C LYS A 14 -27.76 -42.23 -17.53
N LYS A 15 -26.48 -42.11 -17.20
CA LYS A 15 -25.97 -42.20 -15.80
C LYS A 15 -24.57 -41.58 -15.78
N GLY A 16 -24.45 -40.30 -15.55
CA GLY A 16 -23.16 -39.61 -15.46
C GLY A 16 -23.28 -38.08 -15.27
N SER A 17 -24.50 -37.58 -15.20
CA SER A 17 -24.71 -36.10 -15.18
C SER A 17 -25.21 -35.53 -13.84
N LEU A 18 -25.36 -36.35 -12.80
CA LEU A 18 -25.85 -35.89 -11.49
C LEU A 18 -24.71 -35.60 -10.50
N GLU A 19 -23.58 -36.29 -10.57
CA GLU A 19 -22.43 -35.98 -9.68
C GLU A 19 -21.64 -34.73 -10.11
N ALA A 20 -21.62 -34.40 -11.40
CA ALA A 20 -20.91 -33.22 -11.89
C ALA A 20 -21.69 -31.88 -11.67
N LYS A 21 -23.00 -31.93 -11.38
CA LYS A 21 -23.79 -30.75 -11.02
C LYS A 21 -23.70 -30.41 -9.54
N GLY A 22 -23.64 -31.40 -8.66
CA GLY A 22 -23.50 -31.17 -7.21
C GLY A 22 -22.17 -30.49 -6.84
N LEU A 23 -21.08 -30.84 -7.50
CA LEU A 23 -19.74 -30.24 -7.29
C LEU A 23 -19.58 -28.83 -7.88
N LYS A 24 -20.41 -28.44 -8.85
CA LYS A 24 -20.43 -27.06 -9.37
C LYS A 24 -21.32 -26.13 -8.56
N GLU A 25 -22.37 -26.64 -7.96
CA GLU A 25 -23.27 -25.85 -7.11
C GLU A 25 -22.65 -25.57 -5.74
N SER A 26 -21.94 -26.53 -5.12
CA SER A 26 -21.21 -26.28 -3.86
C SER A 26 -20.07 -25.26 -4.03
N ARG A 27 -19.31 -25.31 -5.12
CA ARG A 27 -18.27 -24.30 -5.42
C ARG A 27 -18.84 -22.91 -5.72
N SER A 28 -20.06 -22.80 -6.25
CA SER A 28 -20.71 -21.51 -6.51
C SER A 28 -21.34 -20.92 -5.24
N GLU A 29 -21.71 -21.71 -4.27
CA GLU A 29 -22.19 -21.23 -2.97
C GLU A 29 -21.05 -20.80 -2.07
N GLU A 30 -19.93 -21.51 -1.99
CA GLU A 30 -18.73 -21.06 -1.26
C GLU A 30 -18.15 -19.76 -1.83
N SER A 31 -18.12 -19.59 -3.16
CA SER A 31 -17.67 -18.33 -3.76
C SER A 31 -18.67 -17.16 -3.59
N ARG A 32 -19.97 -17.45 -3.44
CA ARG A 32 -20.99 -16.45 -3.11
C ARG A 32 -20.98 -16.06 -1.64
N LEU A 33 -20.68 -16.98 -0.74
CA LEU A 33 -20.47 -16.70 0.69
C LEU A 33 -19.24 -15.82 0.93
N ALA A 34 -18.14 -16.08 0.22
CA ALA A 34 -16.94 -15.22 0.27
C ALA A 34 -17.18 -13.81 -0.32
N GLN A 35 -18.00 -13.68 -1.36
CA GLN A 35 -18.38 -12.39 -1.94
C GLN A 35 -19.47 -11.67 -1.15
N GLY A 36 -20.36 -12.39 -0.49
CA GLY A 36 -21.43 -11.82 0.34
C GLY A 36 -20.96 -11.30 1.70
N SER A 37 -19.85 -11.82 2.24
CA SER A 37 -19.36 -11.43 3.57
C SER A 37 -18.47 -10.17 3.58
N LEU A 38 -17.94 -9.74 2.44
CA LEU A 38 -17.13 -8.50 2.31
C LEU A 38 -17.94 -7.29 1.81
N GLY A 39 -19.23 -7.46 1.52
CA GLY A 39 -20.10 -6.45 0.89
C GLY A 39 -20.98 -5.63 1.83
N GLY A 40 -20.78 -5.67 3.14
CA GLY A 40 -21.67 -5.07 4.15
C GLY A 40 -21.32 -3.65 4.62
N VAL A 41 -20.38 -2.96 4.02
CA VAL A 41 -20.25 -1.51 4.22
C VAL A 41 -21.11 -0.84 3.13
N ARG A 42 -22.28 -0.29 3.53
CA ARG A 42 -23.06 0.58 2.66
C ARG A 42 -22.14 1.66 2.09
N PRO A 43 -22.11 1.92 0.78
CA PRO A 43 -21.47 3.11 0.28
C PRO A 43 -22.31 4.30 0.76
N GLU A 44 -21.81 5.05 1.72
CA GLU A 44 -22.27 6.42 1.87
C GLU A 44 -21.94 7.13 0.56
N THR A 45 -22.98 7.62 -0.11
CA THR A 45 -22.90 8.52 -1.25
C THR A 45 -22.35 9.84 -0.75
N GLY A 46 -21.05 10.03 -0.89
CA GLY A 46 -20.36 11.23 -0.51
C GLY A 46 -18.94 11.16 -1.07
N ASP A 47 -18.65 12.05 -1.99
CA ASP A 47 -17.32 12.33 -2.53
C ASP A 47 -16.29 12.52 -1.43
N SER A 48 -15.04 12.16 -1.78
CA SER A 48 -13.83 12.22 -0.97
C SER A 48 -13.67 11.08 0.04
N ALA A 49 -12.84 10.08 -0.38
CA ALA A 49 -12.21 9.14 0.53
C ALA A 49 -11.05 9.84 1.27
N GLU A 50 -11.35 10.90 1.97
CA GLU A 50 -10.65 11.28 3.17
C GLU A 50 -11.30 10.42 4.26
N THR A 51 -10.58 9.39 4.72
CA THR A 51 -10.72 8.97 6.09
C THR A 51 -10.38 10.25 6.85
N GLU A 52 -11.39 11.03 7.27
CA GLU A 52 -11.19 12.11 8.22
C GLU A 52 -10.38 11.48 9.35
N ILE A 53 -9.12 11.88 9.46
CA ILE A 53 -8.37 11.72 10.70
C ILE A 53 -9.23 12.51 11.68
N ARG A 54 -10.09 11.76 12.42
CA ARG A 54 -11.03 12.35 13.37
C ARG A 54 -10.26 13.33 14.19
N THR A 55 -10.84 14.48 14.37
CA THR A 55 -10.31 15.63 15.08
C THR A 55 -9.38 15.22 16.21
N GLU A 56 -8.16 15.64 16.09
CA GLU A 56 -6.97 15.30 16.84
C GLU A 56 -7.08 15.41 18.38
N ASN A 57 -8.25 15.67 18.92
CA ASN A 57 -8.56 15.80 20.34
C ASN A 57 -9.92 15.18 20.75
N ALA A 58 -10.49 14.26 19.98
CA ALA A 58 -11.64 13.51 20.48
C ALA A 58 -11.19 12.67 21.68
N PRO A 59 -11.89 12.71 22.81
CA PRO A 59 -11.58 11.83 23.93
C PRO A 59 -11.64 10.39 23.42
N GLY A 60 -10.58 9.62 23.71
CA GLY A 60 -10.51 8.20 23.39
C GLY A 60 -11.73 7.45 23.94
N CYS A 61 -11.94 6.22 23.50
CA CYS A 61 -12.96 5.35 24.06
C CYS A 61 -12.71 5.19 25.56
N ARG A 62 -13.73 5.43 26.39
CA ARG A 62 -13.66 5.13 27.81
C ARG A 62 -13.76 3.59 28.00
N ALA A 63 -13.00 3.06 28.94
CA ALA A 63 -12.99 1.64 29.29
C ALA A 63 -14.40 1.08 29.61
N GLU A 64 -15.31 1.92 30.10
CA GLU A 64 -16.70 1.58 30.40
C GLU A 64 -17.53 1.17 29.17
N LEU A 65 -17.17 1.63 27.98
CA LEU A 65 -17.87 1.34 26.72
C LEU A 65 -17.48 -0.01 26.12
N LEU A 66 -16.42 -0.63 26.63
CA LEU A 66 -15.92 -1.92 26.14
C LEU A 66 -16.95 -3.04 26.37
N PRO A 67 -17.17 -3.94 25.41
CA PRO A 67 -18.04 -5.11 25.57
C PRO A 67 -17.59 -5.99 26.74
N GLU A 68 -18.54 -6.58 27.47
CA GLU A 68 -18.22 -7.39 28.67
C GLU A 68 -17.41 -8.65 28.30
N ASP A 69 -17.80 -9.33 27.23
CA ASP A 69 -17.07 -10.49 26.67
C ASP A 69 -15.62 -10.16 26.32
N PHE A 70 -15.41 -9.00 25.71
CA PHE A 70 -14.06 -8.48 25.44
C PHE A 70 -13.29 -8.19 26.74
N ARG A 71 -13.92 -7.55 27.73
CA ARG A 71 -13.29 -7.28 29.04
C ARG A 71 -12.88 -8.55 29.76
N GLU A 72 -13.74 -9.57 29.75
CA GLU A 72 -13.42 -10.88 30.34
C GLU A 72 -12.25 -11.56 29.60
N LYS A 73 -12.25 -11.50 28.28
CA LYS A 73 -11.17 -12.02 27.47
C LYS A 73 -9.84 -11.34 27.81
N MET A 74 -9.81 -10.01 27.85
CA MET A 74 -8.61 -9.26 28.17
C MET A 74 -8.13 -9.48 29.62
N ARG A 75 -9.04 -9.64 30.58
CA ARG A 75 -8.69 -9.98 31.97
C ARG A 75 -7.99 -11.34 32.05
N LYS A 76 -8.49 -12.34 31.31
CA LYS A 76 -7.84 -13.66 31.23
C LYS A 76 -6.50 -13.60 30.50
N LEU A 77 -6.41 -12.79 29.44
CA LEU A 77 -5.20 -12.63 28.62
C LEU A 77 -4.06 -11.94 29.38
N LEU A 78 -4.35 -10.84 30.05
CA LEU A 78 -3.35 -9.95 30.66
C LEU A 78 -3.09 -10.26 32.14
N GLY A 79 -4.02 -10.94 32.83
CA GLY A 79 -3.84 -11.27 34.22
C GLY A 79 -3.58 -10.04 35.09
N LYS A 80 -2.38 -9.96 35.65
CA LYS A 80 -1.96 -8.84 36.54
C LYS A 80 -1.83 -7.49 35.81
N GLU A 81 -1.69 -7.49 34.51
CA GLU A 81 -1.53 -6.26 33.71
C GLU A 81 -2.88 -5.68 33.24
N TYR A 82 -3.99 -6.36 33.56
CA TYR A 82 -5.32 -5.94 33.10
C TYR A 82 -5.71 -4.53 33.55
N GLU A 83 -5.42 -4.18 34.80
CA GLU A 83 -5.73 -2.83 35.32
C GLU A 83 -4.90 -1.75 34.59
N ALA A 84 -3.61 -1.98 34.38
CA ALA A 84 -2.77 -1.05 33.62
C ALA A 84 -3.25 -0.90 32.16
N TYR A 85 -3.80 -1.97 31.57
CA TYR A 85 -4.42 -1.92 30.26
C TYR A 85 -5.67 -1.02 30.27
N LEU A 86 -6.56 -1.15 31.25
CA LEU A 86 -7.73 -0.28 31.38
C LEU A 86 -7.34 1.19 31.61
N GLU A 87 -6.34 1.45 32.45
CA GLU A 87 -5.79 2.80 32.67
C GLU A 87 -5.27 3.45 31.39
N SER A 88 -4.82 2.64 30.41
CA SER A 88 -4.36 3.19 29.13
C SER A 88 -5.47 3.86 28.33
N PHE A 89 -6.74 3.53 28.56
CA PHE A 89 -7.90 4.17 27.92
C PHE A 89 -8.16 5.61 28.42
N GLU A 90 -7.67 5.94 29.60
CA GLU A 90 -7.75 7.31 30.16
C GLU A 90 -6.64 8.24 29.62
N LYS A 91 -5.65 7.67 28.92
CA LYS A 91 -4.55 8.44 28.32
C LYS A 91 -4.91 8.86 26.90
N PRO A 92 -4.39 10.00 26.41
CA PRO A 92 -4.58 10.41 25.02
C PRO A 92 -3.93 9.38 24.05
N CYS A 93 -4.50 9.26 22.86
CA CYS A 93 -3.91 8.45 21.79
C CYS A 93 -2.70 9.19 21.19
N HIS A 94 -1.66 8.43 20.86
CA HIS A 94 -0.47 8.99 20.22
C HIS A 94 -0.66 9.10 18.71
N ASN A 95 -0.33 10.26 18.16
CA ASN A 95 -0.34 10.48 16.72
C ASN A 95 1.07 10.24 16.16
N GLY A 96 1.14 9.57 15.02
CA GLY A 96 2.40 9.26 14.36
C GLY A 96 2.46 9.72 12.92
N LEU A 97 3.64 10.07 12.49
CA LEU A 97 4.01 10.24 11.09
C LEU A 97 5.22 9.37 10.78
N ARG A 98 5.29 8.85 9.56
CA ARG A 98 6.42 8.07 9.09
C ARG A 98 7.04 8.73 7.88
N VAL A 99 8.31 9.10 8.00
CA VAL A 99 9.09 9.77 6.97
C VAL A 99 9.28 8.86 5.76
N ASN A 100 9.13 9.41 4.58
CA ASN A 100 9.34 8.71 3.31
C ASN A 100 10.83 8.72 2.92
N THR A 101 11.51 7.63 3.23
CA THR A 101 12.95 7.47 2.97
C THR A 101 13.34 7.40 1.48
N MET A 102 12.36 7.37 0.56
CA MET A 102 12.59 7.59 -0.86
C MET A 102 12.98 9.04 -1.18
N LYS A 103 12.52 9.99 -0.38
CA LYS A 103 12.64 11.43 -0.66
C LYS A 103 13.65 12.14 0.23
N LEU A 104 13.75 11.76 1.51
CA LEU A 104 14.69 12.40 2.45
C LEU A 104 15.12 11.40 3.54
N SER A 105 16.29 11.67 4.13
CA SER A 105 16.80 10.93 5.28
C SER A 105 16.13 11.40 6.58
N GLU A 106 16.31 10.65 7.67
CA GLU A 106 15.88 11.06 9.01
C GLU A 106 16.62 12.32 9.48
N GLU A 107 17.91 12.43 9.16
CA GLU A 107 18.71 13.62 9.50
C GLU A 107 18.17 14.85 8.76
N ASP A 108 17.78 14.71 7.49
CA ASP A 108 17.15 15.79 6.72
C ASP A 108 15.78 16.13 7.30
N TRP A 109 14.98 15.12 7.72
CA TRP A 109 13.71 15.35 8.39
C TRP A 109 13.88 16.16 9.67
N ASN A 110 14.82 15.80 10.54
CA ASN A 110 15.07 16.50 11.80
C ASN A 110 15.49 17.98 11.60
N ARG A 111 16.07 18.31 10.43
CA ARG A 111 16.40 19.70 10.07
C ARG A 111 15.25 20.46 9.43
N LEU A 112 14.41 19.75 8.69
CA LEU A 112 13.36 20.34 7.85
C LEU A 112 12.00 20.37 8.52
N SER A 113 11.75 19.48 9.51
CA SER A 113 10.44 19.32 10.13
C SER A 113 9.91 20.64 10.69
N PRO A 114 8.71 21.09 10.25
CA PRO A 114 8.05 22.24 10.85
C PRO A 114 7.33 21.87 12.15
N PHE A 115 7.30 20.57 12.51
CA PHE A 115 6.58 20.06 13.67
C PHE A 115 7.56 19.67 14.78
N GLN A 116 7.10 19.80 16.03
CA GLN A 116 7.77 19.16 17.16
C GLN A 116 7.50 17.66 17.07
N THR A 117 8.55 16.88 16.86
CA THR A 117 8.46 15.43 16.70
C THR A 117 9.42 14.71 17.65
N GLU A 118 8.99 13.54 18.14
CA GLU A 118 9.81 12.63 18.95
C GLU A 118 9.91 11.29 18.24
N PRO A 119 11.09 10.63 18.23
CA PRO A 119 11.22 9.33 17.56
C PRO A 119 10.32 8.27 18.17
N VAL A 120 9.68 7.44 17.31
CA VAL A 120 9.06 6.19 17.73
C VAL A 120 10.16 5.17 17.99
N PRO A 121 10.36 4.67 19.22
CA PRO A 121 11.59 3.93 19.58
C PRO A 121 11.86 2.66 18.76
N TRP A 122 10.83 2.08 18.15
CA TRP A 122 10.92 0.82 17.39
C TRP A 122 10.77 1.02 15.87
N ILE A 123 10.61 2.26 15.39
CA ILE A 123 10.48 2.59 13.95
C ILE A 123 11.53 3.66 13.60
N GLU A 124 12.54 3.27 12.85
CA GLU A 124 13.68 4.10 12.50
C GLU A 124 13.27 5.46 11.89
N ASN A 125 12.32 5.45 10.95
CA ASN A 125 11.78 6.63 10.28
C ASN A 125 10.41 7.07 10.81
N GLY A 126 10.01 6.61 12.00
CA GLY A 126 8.74 6.91 12.65
C GLY A 126 8.89 7.99 13.72
N PHE A 127 7.92 8.90 13.78
CA PHE A 127 7.92 9.99 14.76
C PHE A 127 6.52 10.17 15.34
N TYR A 128 6.47 10.46 16.64
CA TYR A 128 5.29 11.03 17.28
C TYR A 128 5.21 12.53 16.95
N TYR A 129 3.99 13.06 16.89
CA TYR A 129 3.75 14.48 16.81
C TYR A 129 2.58 14.91 17.70
N ASN A 130 2.62 16.13 18.18
CA ASN A 130 1.54 16.68 18.99
C ASN A 130 0.55 17.42 18.09
N ALA A 131 -0.67 16.89 17.98
CA ALA A 131 -1.73 17.48 17.19
C ALA A 131 -2.33 18.77 17.78
N SER A 132 -2.13 19.03 19.07
CA SER A 132 -2.62 20.22 19.77
C SER A 132 -1.65 21.41 19.71
N ASP A 133 -0.50 21.27 19.06
CA ASP A 133 0.45 22.36 18.86
C ASP A 133 -0.06 23.34 17.81
N GLU A 134 -0.72 24.40 18.29
CA GLU A 134 -1.30 25.46 17.44
C GLU A 134 -0.25 26.20 16.61
N GLY A 135 1.02 26.19 17.03
CA GLY A 135 2.12 26.92 16.37
C GLY A 135 2.61 26.28 15.08
N SER A 136 2.55 24.95 14.97
CA SER A 136 3.11 24.19 13.83
C SER A 136 2.08 23.81 12.76
N GLY A 137 0.80 24.05 13.01
CA GLY A 137 -0.28 23.66 12.11
C GLY A 137 -0.54 22.14 12.08
N ARG A 138 -1.52 21.73 11.28
CA ARG A 138 -1.88 20.30 11.14
C ARG A 138 -1.00 19.63 10.11
N PRO A 139 -0.30 18.52 10.41
CA PRO A 139 0.54 17.81 9.43
C PRO A 139 -0.22 17.40 8.16
N SER A 140 -1.51 17.04 8.23
CA SER A 140 -2.34 16.73 7.07
C SER A 140 -2.59 17.92 6.12
N ARG A 141 -2.37 19.15 6.61
CA ARG A 141 -2.55 20.39 5.84
C ARG A 141 -1.23 21.11 5.50
N HIS A 142 -0.08 20.51 5.78
CA HIS A 142 1.21 21.09 5.43
C HIS A 142 1.60 20.74 3.98
N PRO A 143 2.26 21.62 3.21
CA PRO A 143 2.73 21.34 1.85
C PRO A 143 3.56 20.05 1.72
N TYR A 144 4.34 19.70 2.74
CA TYR A 144 5.15 18.49 2.76
C TYR A 144 4.33 17.18 2.75
N TYR A 145 3.11 17.19 3.28
CA TYR A 145 2.18 16.06 3.12
C TYR A 145 1.85 15.83 1.64
N TYR A 146 1.57 16.92 0.90
CA TYR A 146 1.26 16.87 -0.53
C TYR A 146 2.49 16.60 -1.40
N ALA A 147 3.67 16.94 -0.90
CA ALA A 147 4.94 16.52 -1.50
C ALA A 147 5.30 15.05 -1.21
N GLY A 148 4.52 14.37 -0.36
CA GLY A 148 4.72 12.96 -0.01
C GLY A 148 5.96 12.70 0.83
N LEU A 149 6.36 13.66 1.68
CA LEU A 149 7.54 13.53 2.54
C LEU A 149 7.29 12.61 3.74
N TYR A 150 6.06 12.44 4.15
CA TYR A 150 5.65 11.54 5.22
C TYR A 150 4.25 10.98 4.97
N TYR A 151 3.96 9.90 5.67
CA TYR A 151 2.64 9.29 5.77
C TYR A 151 2.16 9.38 7.22
N LEU A 152 0.93 9.84 7.44
CA LEU A 152 0.32 9.86 8.77
C LEU A 152 -0.18 8.46 9.12
N GLN A 153 0.34 7.88 10.18
CA GLN A 153 0.03 6.52 10.59
C GLN A 153 0.15 6.36 12.10
N GLU A 154 -0.73 5.57 12.67
CA GLU A 154 -0.66 5.19 14.07
C GLU A 154 0.66 4.40 14.33
N PRO A 155 1.39 4.69 15.43
CA PRO A 155 2.72 4.12 15.65
C PRO A 155 2.80 2.60 15.65
N SER A 156 1.84 1.87 16.26
CA SER A 156 1.87 0.40 16.24
C SER A 156 1.61 -0.17 14.85
N ALA A 157 0.77 0.51 14.04
CA ALA A 157 0.49 0.12 12.66
C ALA A 157 1.68 0.29 11.69
N MET A 158 2.73 1.02 12.09
CA MET A 158 3.99 1.11 11.33
C MET A 158 4.82 -0.18 11.45
N THR A 159 4.64 -0.94 12.53
CA THR A 159 5.47 -2.08 12.93
C THR A 159 5.54 -3.19 11.88
N PRO A 160 4.43 -3.69 11.27
CA PRO A 160 4.49 -4.83 10.36
C PRO A 160 5.39 -4.61 9.14
N ALA A 161 5.26 -3.48 8.47
CA ALA A 161 6.10 -3.18 7.31
C ALA A 161 7.59 -3.03 7.68
N ASN A 162 7.87 -2.60 8.92
CA ASN A 162 9.23 -2.47 9.43
C ASN A 162 9.86 -3.84 9.78
N LEU A 163 9.07 -4.80 10.26
CA LEU A 163 9.55 -6.13 10.61
C LEU A 163 9.79 -7.05 9.41
N LEU A 164 9.16 -6.80 8.25
CA LEU A 164 9.39 -7.59 7.05
C LEU A 164 10.75 -7.25 6.43
N PRO A 165 11.67 -8.22 6.21
CA PRO A 165 13.05 -7.96 5.81
C PRO A 165 13.21 -7.68 4.31
N VAL A 166 12.51 -6.66 3.81
CA VAL A 166 12.54 -6.22 2.40
C VAL A 166 13.88 -5.60 2.05
N LYS A 167 14.41 -5.94 0.87
CA LYS A 167 15.66 -5.42 0.31
C LYS A 167 15.42 -4.84 -1.09
N PRO A 168 16.24 -3.86 -1.53
CA PRO A 168 16.24 -3.43 -2.92
C PRO A 168 16.35 -4.62 -3.89
N GLY A 169 15.52 -4.63 -4.92
CA GLY A 169 15.45 -5.71 -5.89
C GLY A 169 14.48 -6.84 -5.55
N ASP A 170 13.87 -6.89 -4.36
CA ASP A 170 12.87 -7.89 -4.02
C ASP A 170 11.55 -7.69 -4.77
N ARG A 171 10.81 -8.80 -4.96
CA ARG A 171 9.40 -8.80 -5.36
C ARG A 171 8.55 -8.89 -4.10
N VAL A 172 7.87 -7.82 -3.78
CA VAL A 172 7.11 -7.68 -2.55
C VAL A 172 5.62 -7.63 -2.86
N LEU A 173 4.83 -8.43 -2.14
CA LEU A 173 3.37 -8.39 -2.16
C LEU A 173 2.85 -7.82 -0.85
N ASP A 174 1.96 -6.82 -0.93
CA ASP A 174 1.06 -6.41 0.13
C ASP A 174 -0.36 -6.80 -0.31
N ILE A 175 -0.93 -7.85 0.31
CA ILE A 175 -2.14 -8.50 -0.22
C ILE A 175 -3.43 -7.83 0.22
N CYS A 176 -3.42 -7.11 1.36
CA CYS A 176 -4.54 -6.34 1.93
C CYS A 176 -4.14 -4.88 2.14
N ALA A 177 -3.63 -4.25 1.08
CA ALA A 177 -2.76 -3.08 1.13
C ALA A 177 -3.42 -1.74 1.48
N ALA A 178 -4.72 -1.58 1.20
CA ALA A 178 -5.35 -0.27 1.35
C ALA A 178 -5.54 0.14 2.83
N PRO A 179 -5.32 1.42 3.14
CA PRO A 179 -5.17 2.57 2.24
C PRO A 179 -3.73 2.83 1.74
N GLY A 180 -2.72 2.03 2.14
CA GLY A 180 -1.37 2.11 1.60
C GLY A 180 -0.27 2.49 2.60
N GLY A 181 -0.59 2.64 3.88
CA GLY A 181 0.40 3.02 4.90
C GLY A 181 1.56 2.02 4.99
N LYS A 182 1.29 0.72 4.93
CA LYS A 182 2.31 -0.32 4.93
C LYS A 182 3.00 -0.44 3.56
N SER A 183 2.22 -0.42 2.48
CA SER A 183 2.75 -0.45 1.11
C SER A 183 3.73 0.69 0.80
N THR A 184 3.49 1.91 1.30
CA THR A 184 4.42 3.05 1.08
C THR A 184 5.77 2.82 1.75
N GLU A 185 5.80 2.17 2.91
CA GLU A 185 7.05 1.77 3.56
C GLU A 185 7.79 0.68 2.77
N LEU A 186 7.06 -0.38 2.39
CA LEU A 186 7.64 -1.47 1.59
C LEU A 186 8.24 -0.95 0.29
N GLY A 187 7.53 -0.02 -0.38
CA GLY A 187 8.01 0.63 -1.59
C GLY A 187 9.24 1.51 -1.37
N ALA A 188 9.30 2.23 -0.24
CA ALA A 188 10.46 3.04 0.11
C ALA A 188 11.71 2.16 0.33
N ARG A 189 11.57 1.01 1.00
CA ARG A 189 12.67 0.05 1.22
C ARG A 189 13.19 -0.58 -0.07
N LEU A 190 12.37 -0.72 -1.08
CA LEU A 190 12.79 -1.18 -2.41
C LEU A 190 13.67 -0.17 -3.15
N ARG A 191 13.68 1.10 -2.76
CA ARG A 191 14.51 2.17 -3.36
C ARG A 191 14.38 2.27 -4.89
N GLY A 192 13.20 1.92 -5.44
CA GLY A 192 12.92 1.91 -6.87
C GLY A 192 13.43 0.68 -7.61
N GLU A 193 14.02 -0.30 -6.94
CA GLU A 193 14.46 -1.58 -7.49
C GLU A 193 13.47 -2.69 -7.18
N GLY A 194 13.43 -3.75 -8.01
CA GLY A 194 12.48 -4.85 -7.84
C GLY A 194 11.03 -4.46 -8.16
N LEU A 195 10.07 -4.99 -7.40
CA LEU A 195 8.65 -4.80 -7.66
C LEU A 195 7.85 -4.73 -6.37
N LEU A 196 7.06 -3.68 -6.19
CA LEU A 196 5.97 -3.63 -5.22
C LEU A 196 4.64 -4.00 -5.87
N PHE A 197 4.04 -5.10 -5.47
CA PHE A 197 2.70 -5.48 -5.86
C PHE A 197 1.75 -5.25 -4.68
N SER A 198 0.83 -4.30 -4.82
CA SER A 198 -0.15 -3.97 -3.77
C SER A 198 -1.55 -4.29 -4.25
N ASN A 199 -2.28 -5.06 -3.44
CA ASN A 199 -3.63 -5.50 -3.77
C ASN A 199 -4.63 -5.11 -2.68
N ASP A 200 -5.84 -4.81 -3.07
CA ASP A 200 -6.99 -4.76 -2.16
C ASP A 200 -8.23 -5.26 -2.90
N ILE A 201 -9.00 -6.14 -2.27
CA ILE A 201 -10.20 -6.72 -2.88
C ILE A 201 -11.25 -5.64 -3.23
N SER A 202 -11.27 -4.54 -2.50
CA SER A 202 -12.17 -3.41 -2.73
C SER A 202 -11.58 -2.44 -3.75
N ASN A 203 -12.26 -2.27 -4.88
CA ASN A 203 -11.82 -1.36 -5.94
C ASN A 203 -11.77 0.11 -5.50
N SER A 204 -12.68 0.54 -4.64
CA SER A 204 -12.67 1.92 -4.10
C SER A 204 -11.46 2.14 -3.19
N ARG A 205 -11.16 1.19 -2.30
CA ARG A 205 -9.98 1.24 -1.44
C ARG A 205 -8.67 1.14 -2.25
N ALA A 206 -8.62 0.32 -3.30
CA ALA A 206 -7.47 0.20 -4.19
C ALA A 206 -7.17 1.52 -4.96
N LYS A 207 -8.17 2.36 -5.22
CA LYS A 207 -7.94 3.71 -5.78
C LYS A 207 -7.27 4.65 -4.78
N ALA A 208 -7.67 4.61 -3.51
CA ALA A 208 -7.00 5.38 -2.45
C ALA A 208 -5.55 4.90 -2.23
N LEU A 209 -5.34 3.59 -2.22
CA LEU A 209 -4.01 2.97 -2.20
C LEU A 209 -3.13 3.49 -3.35
N LEU A 210 -3.64 3.50 -4.58
CA LEU A 210 -2.90 4.01 -5.74
C LEU A 210 -2.52 5.49 -5.57
N LYS A 211 -3.46 6.34 -5.10
CA LYS A 211 -3.18 7.76 -4.81
C LYS A 211 -2.00 7.89 -3.84
N ASN A 212 -2.00 7.13 -2.75
CA ASN A 212 -0.98 7.21 -1.72
C ASN A 212 0.40 6.72 -2.20
N LEU A 213 0.44 5.65 -2.99
CA LEU A 213 1.69 5.16 -3.61
C LEU A 213 2.27 6.15 -4.63
N GLU A 214 1.41 6.76 -5.45
CA GLU A 214 1.83 7.80 -6.39
C GLU A 214 2.31 9.06 -5.68
N MET A 215 1.63 9.49 -4.60
CA MET A 215 2.04 10.64 -3.79
C MET A 215 3.40 10.38 -3.11
N ALA A 216 3.64 9.16 -2.63
CA ALA A 216 4.93 8.76 -2.10
C ALA A 216 6.05 8.73 -3.16
N GLY A 217 5.70 8.77 -4.45
CA GLY A 217 6.66 8.79 -5.56
C GLY A 217 7.30 7.43 -5.87
N ILE A 218 6.63 6.32 -5.54
CA ILE A 218 7.15 4.97 -5.75
C ILE A 218 6.98 4.57 -7.22
N PRO A 219 8.06 4.32 -7.99
CA PRO A 219 7.96 4.13 -9.44
C PRO A 219 7.69 2.68 -9.86
N ASN A 220 8.09 1.69 -9.06
CA ASN A 220 8.10 0.27 -9.39
C ASN A 220 6.88 -0.49 -8.83
N ILE A 221 5.69 0.11 -8.96
CA ILE A 221 4.43 -0.42 -8.41
C ILE A 221 3.62 -1.23 -9.42
N CYS A 222 2.89 -2.23 -8.90
CA CYS A 222 1.69 -2.79 -9.52
C CYS A 222 0.56 -2.72 -8.52
N VAL A 223 -0.58 -2.16 -8.91
CA VAL A 223 -1.77 -2.08 -8.07
C VAL A 223 -2.91 -2.84 -8.72
N SER A 224 -3.49 -3.79 -7.99
CA SER A 224 -4.62 -4.59 -8.44
C SER A 224 -5.81 -4.52 -7.47
N SER A 225 -6.96 -4.97 -7.96
CA SER A 225 -8.14 -5.19 -7.13
C SER A 225 -8.72 -6.56 -7.47
N GLU A 226 -8.18 -7.58 -6.79
CA GLU A 226 -8.49 -8.98 -7.04
C GLU A 226 -8.60 -9.78 -5.74
N ALA A 227 -9.31 -10.91 -5.80
CA ALA A 227 -9.32 -11.90 -4.73
C ALA A 227 -7.97 -12.62 -4.63
N PRO A 228 -7.50 -12.97 -3.42
CA PRO A 228 -6.23 -13.67 -3.20
C PRO A 228 -6.08 -14.96 -4.01
N GLU A 229 -7.16 -15.75 -4.14
CA GLU A 229 -7.21 -17.00 -4.90
C GLU A 229 -6.83 -16.77 -6.36
N LYS A 230 -7.34 -15.68 -6.94
CA LYS A 230 -7.03 -15.35 -8.31
C LYS A 230 -5.58 -14.91 -8.49
N LEU A 231 -5.02 -14.20 -7.52
CA LEU A 231 -3.61 -13.82 -7.57
C LEU A 231 -2.69 -15.06 -7.51
N SER A 232 -3.00 -16.03 -6.65
CA SER A 232 -2.20 -17.24 -6.49
C SER A 232 -2.23 -18.15 -7.71
N GLU A 233 -3.33 -18.17 -8.47
CA GLU A 233 -3.39 -18.88 -9.77
C GLU A 233 -2.38 -18.33 -10.79
N PHE A 234 -2.14 -17.02 -10.77
CA PHE A 234 -1.27 -16.36 -11.75
C PHE A 234 0.17 -16.13 -11.29
N LEU A 235 0.41 -16.10 -9.99
CA LEU A 235 1.69 -15.71 -9.40
C LEU A 235 2.22 -16.74 -8.38
N PRO A 236 2.21 -18.07 -8.70
CA PRO A 236 2.73 -19.08 -7.78
C PRO A 236 4.24 -18.89 -7.58
N GLU A 237 4.70 -18.99 -6.33
CA GLU A 237 6.12 -18.90 -5.94
C GLU A 237 6.85 -17.66 -6.51
N PHE A 238 6.12 -16.55 -6.64
CA PHE A 238 6.63 -15.37 -7.34
C PHE A 238 7.33 -14.37 -6.42
N PHE A 239 6.85 -14.21 -5.18
CA PHE A 239 7.29 -13.13 -4.28
C PHE A 239 8.39 -13.56 -3.33
N ASP A 240 9.35 -12.65 -3.09
CA ASP A 240 10.41 -12.78 -2.07
C ASP A 240 9.88 -12.50 -0.67
N CYS A 241 9.05 -11.47 -0.56
CA CYS A 241 8.43 -11.01 0.68
C CYS A 241 6.93 -10.80 0.47
N ILE A 242 6.12 -11.28 1.42
CA ILE A 242 4.67 -11.07 1.43
C ILE A 242 4.28 -10.47 2.77
N LEU A 243 3.51 -9.38 2.74
CA LEU A 243 2.80 -8.82 3.88
C LEU A 243 1.31 -9.22 3.79
N VAL A 244 0.82 -9.81 4.87
CA VAL A 244 -0.60 -10.09 5.10
C VAL A 244 -1.05 -9.29 6.32
N ASP A 245 -1.41 -8.03 6.12
CA ASP A 245 -2.08 -7.22 7.14
C ASP A 245 -3.57 -7.53 7.06
N ALA A 246 -3.97 -8.56 7.77
CA ALA A 246 -5.25 -9.22 7.54
C ALA A 246 -6.45 -8.40 8.06
N PRO A 247 -7.62 -8.47 7.38
CA PRO A 247 -8.85 -7.99 7.97
C PRO A 247 -9.11 -8.74 9.27
N CYS A 248 -9.49 -8.03 10.34
CA CYS A 248 -9.62 -8.57 11.68
C CYS A 248 -10.72 -7.86 12.47
N SER A 249 -11.03 -8.35 13.68
CA SER A 249 -12.02 -7.77 14.56
C SER A 249 -11.69 -6.37 15.08
N GLY A 250 -10.42 -5.94 14.97
CA GLY A 250 -9.98 -4.57 15.24
C GLY A 250 -9.93 -4.18 16.72
N GLU A 251 -9.87 -5.15 17.62
CA GLU A 251 -9.91 -4.93 19.08
C GLU A 251 -8.81 -3.98 19.60
N GLY A 252 -7.65 -4.00 18.96
CA GLY A 252 -6.54 -3.14 19.30
C GLY A 252 -6.77 -1.66 18.97
N MET A 253 -7.82 -1.34 18.20
CA MET A 253 -8.14 0.03 17.78
C MET A 253 -9.30 0.65 18.57
N PHE A 254 -9.94 -0.07 19.49
CA PHE A 254 -11.11 0.41 20.25
C PHE A 254 -10.86 1.74 20.96
N ARG A 255 -9.66 1.92 21.50
CA ARG A 255 -9.27 3.16 22.18
C ARG A 255 -9.31 4.35 21.23
N ARG A 256 -8.78 4.20 20.03
CA ARG A 256 -8.65 5.26 19.00
C ARG A 256 -9.93 5.41 18.17
N GLU A 257 -10.58 4.30 17.83
CA GLU A 257 -11.74 4.23 16.95
C GLU A 257 -12.93 3.54 17.64
N PRO A 258 -13.68 4.26 18.51
CA PRO A 258 -14.78 3.67 19.27
C PRO A 258 -15.88 3.04 18.42
N ASP A 259 -16.04 3.47 17.16
CA ASP A 259 -17.01 2.88 16.24
C ASP A 259 -16.66 1.44 15.86
N MET A 260 -15.41 1.02 16.02
CA MET A 260 -14.99 -0.39 15.85
C MET A 260 -15.71 -1.32 16.82
N ILE A 261 -16.12 -0.84 18.01
CA ILE A 261 -16.92 -1.62 18.97
C ILE A 261 -18.27 -2.04 18.38
N LYS A 262 -18.88 -1.18 17.54
CA LYS A 262 -20.14 -1.54 16.86
C LYS A 262 -19.90 -2.66 15.85
N SER A 263 -18.86 -2.51 15.05
CA SER A 263 -18.46 -3.52 14.05
C SER A 263 -18.12 -4.86 14.71
N TYR A 264 -17.43 -4.84 15.86
CA TYR A 264 -17.10 -6.02 16.65
C TYR A 264 -18.36 -6.75 17.18
N ARG A 265 -19.40 -6.01 17.59
CA ARG A 265 -20.68 -6.60 18.03
C ARG A 265 -21.48 -7.22 16.88
N GLU A 266 -21.29 -6.75 15.67
CA GLU A 266 -21.94 -7.27 14.45
C GLU A 266 -21.16 -8.46 13.86
N ARG A 267 -19.83 -8.41 13.95
CA ARG A 267 -18.92 -9.41 13.40
C ARG A 267 -17.73 -9.58 14.34
N GLY A 268 -17.71 -10.67 15.03
CA GLY A 268 -16.66 -11.03 15.98
C GLY A 268 -15.47 -11.75 15.35
N PRO A 269 -14.48 -12.17 16.18
CA PRO A 269 -13.31 -12.91 15.74
C PRO A 269 -13.64 -14.16 14.91
N GLU A 270 -14.72 -14.86 15.23
CA GLU A 270 -15.18 -16.08 14.55
C GLU A 270 -15.49 -15.88 13.06
N ASP A 271 -15.92 -14.68 12.68
CA ASP A 271 -16.17 -14.33 11.28
C ASP A 271 -14.88 -14.04 10.51
N TYR A 272 -13.84 -13.54 11.19
CA TYR A 272 -12.58 -13.16 10.54
C TYR A 272 -11.59 -14.32 10.42
N VAL A 273 -11.55 -15.24 11.37
CA VAL A 273 -10.61 -16.37 11.38
C VAL A 273 -10.64 -17.19 10.07
N PRO A 274 -11.81 -17.58 9.52
CA PRO A 274 -11.86 -18.31 8.24
C PRO A 274 -11.29 -17.48 7.07
N ILE A 275 -11.56 -16.17 7.05
CA ILE A 275 -11.08 -15.24 6.01
C ILE A 275 -9.56 -15.11 6.07
N GLN A 276 -9.01 -14.92 7.25
CA GLN A 276 -7.57 -14.80 7.50
C GLN A 276 -6.83 -16.07 7.08
N ARG A 277 -7.34 -17.25 7.46
CA ARG A 277 -6.77 -18.54 7.07
C ARG A 277 -6.80 -18.74 5.57
N ALA A 278 -7.88 -18.37 4.89
CA ALA A 278 -7.98 -18.43 3.43
C ALA A 278 -6.95 -17.50 2.75
N ILE A 279 -6.82 -16.26 3.20
CA ILE A 279 -5.81 -15.32 2.67
C ILE A 279 -4.40 -15.87 2.87
N MET A 280 -4.10 -16.42 4.04
CA MET A 280 -2.79 -16.99 4.37
C MET A 280 -2.44 -18.21 3.51
N GLU A 281 -3.41 -19.11 3.25
CA GLU A 281 -3.24 -20.24 2.33
C GLU A 281 -2.82 -19.77 0.92
N GLU A 282 -3.46 -18.72 0.42
CA GLU A 282 -3.12 -18.17 -0.90
C GLU A 282 -1.77 -17.44 -0.88
N ALA A 283 -1.45 -16.75 0.21
CA ALA A 283 -0.16 -16.09 0.37
C ALA A 283 1.01 -17.09 0.38
N VAL A 284 0.87 -18.23 1.05
CA VAL A 284 1.90 -19.30 1.06
C VAL A 284 2.15 -19.84 -0.36
N LYS A 285 1.11 -20.01 -1.19
CA LYS A 285 1.26 -20.46 -2.59
C LYS A 285 2.07 -19.47 -3.44
N MET A 286 1.94 -18.18 -3.14
CA MET A 286 2.63 -17.11 -3.87
C MET A 286 4.05 -16.84 -3.37
N LEU A 287 4.38 -17.31 -2.17
CA LEU A 287 5.71 -17.13 -1.57
C LEU A 287 6.71 -18.12 -2.19
N ARG A 288 7.82 -17.62 -2.71
CA ARG A 288 8.87 -18.50 -3.23
C ARG A 288 9.60 -19.26 -2.10
N PRO A 289 10.24 -20.41 -2.43
CA PRO A 289 11.17 -21.04 -1.49
C PRO A 289 12.25 -20.06 -1.00
N GLY A 290 12.52 -20.05 0.32
CA GLY A 290 13.45 -19.13 0.98
C GLY A 290 12.89 -17.73 1.23
N GLY A 291 11.66 -17.42 0.80
CA GLY A 291 10.98 -16.14 1.00
C GLY A 291 10.45 -15.96 2.42
N TYR A 292 10.04 -14.72 2.73
CA TYR A 292 9.48 -14.31 4.03
C TYR A 292 8.02 -13.88 3.90
N LEU A 293 7.20 -14.30 4.84
CA LEU A 293 5.81 -13.88 4.97
C LEU A 293 5.59 -13.30 6.36
N LEU A 294 5.12 -12.05 6.42
CA LEU A 294 4.73 -11.43 7.66
C LEU A 294 3.21 -11.36 7.72
N TYR A 295 2.64 -11.95 8.76
CA TYR A 295 1.24 -11.85 9.13
C TYR A 295 1.06 -10.83 10.23
N SER A 296 0.06 -9.95 10.12
CA SER A 296 -0.28 -8.97 11.15
C SER A 296 -1.78 -8.72 11.24
N THR A 297 -2.21 -8.31 12.43
CA THR A 297 -3.57 -7.86 12.73
C THR A 297 -3.54 -6.72 13.74
N CYS A 298 -4.60 -5.94 13.81
CA CYS A 298 -4.82 -4.98 14.89
C CYS A 298 -5.83 -5.54 15.94
N THR A 299 -5.79 -6.83 16.25
CA THR A 299 -6.64 -7.46 17.25
C THR A 299 -5.82 -8.14 18.37
N PHE A 300 -6.45 -8.36 19.52
CA PHE A 300 -5.87 -9.13 20.61
C PHE A 300 -6.33 -10.58 20.64
N ASP A 301 -7.28 -10.96 19.78
CA ASP A 301 -7.85 -12.30 19.76
C ASP A 301 -6.81 -13.37 19.43
N ARG A 302 -6.82 -14.45 20.20
CA ARG A 302 -5.84 -15.53 20.07
C ARG A 302 -6.07 -16.40 18.82
N GLU A 303 -7.34 -16.65 18.46
CA GLU A 303 -7.65 -17.47 17.29
C GLU A 303 -7.36 -16.75 15.98
N GLU A 304 -7.59 -15.43 15.95
CA GLU A 304 -7.18 -14.59 14.82
C GLU A 304 -5.66 -14.53 14.68
N ASN A 305 -4.92 -14.56 15.76
CA ASN A 305 -3.47 -14.39 15.86
C ASN A 305 -2.73 -15.73 15.83
N GLU A 306 -2.34 -16.25 16.99
CA GLU A 306 -1.56 -17.50 17.10
C GLU A 306 -2.33 -18.71 16.56
N GLY A 307 -3.67 -18.72 16.65
CA GLY A 307 -4.51 -19.77 16.07
C GLY A 307 -4.36 -19.86 14.56
N THR A 308 -4.34 -18.72 13.86
CA THR A 308 -4.12 -18.66 12.41
C THR A 308 -2.69 -19.06 12.04
N ILE A 309 -1.68 -18.63 12.82
CA ILE A 309 -0.29 -19.05 12.59
C ILE A 309 -0.12 -20.55 12.77
N ARG A 310 -0.68 -21.13 13.83
CA ARG A 310 -0.64 -22.59 14.09
C ARG A 310 -1.28 -23.35 12.95
N TYR A 311 -2.47 -22.90 12.49
CA TYR A 311 -3.16 -23.49 11.35
C TYR A 311 -2.27 -23.58 10.11
N ILE A 312 -1.50 -22.54 9.80
CA ILE A 312 -0.58 -22.53 8.66
C ILE A 312 0.60 -23.46 8.88
N LEU A 313 1.22 -23.45 10.05
CA LEU A 313 2.38 -24.30 10.36
C LEU A 313 2.03 -25.81 10.31
N ASP A 314 0.82 -26.17 10.78
CA ASP A 314 0.34 -27.55 10.77
C ASP A 314 0.09 -28.06 9.33
N ARG A 315 -0.28 -27.20 8.40
CA ARG A 315 -0.61 -27.55 7.01
C ARG A 315 0.56 -27.41 6.03
N HIS A 316 1.52 -26.56 6.36
CA HIS A 316 2.68 -26.25 5.52
C HIS A 316 3.98 -26.52 6.28
N PRO A 317 4.44 -27.78 6.33
CA PRO A 317 5.64 -28.17 7.09
C PRO A 317 6.94 -27.54 6.53
N ASP A 318 6.88 -26.94 5.35
CA ASP A 318 7.98 -26.14 4.77
C ASP A 318 7.98 -24.67 5.27
N MET A 319 7.01 -24.27 6.09
CA MET A 319 6.97 -22.96 6.74
C MET A 319 7.49 -23.07 8.19
N SER A 320 8.22 -22.06 8.64
CA SER A 320 8.73 -21.95 10.01
C SER A 320 8.65 -20.53 10.52
N LEU A 321 8.43 -20.36 11.83
CA LEU A 321 8.50 -19.05 12.48
C LEU A 321 9.94 -18.54 12.56
N CYS A 322 10.09 -17.23 12.37
CA CYS A 322 11.31 -16.49 12.66
C CYS A 322 11.08 -15.67 13.93
N SER A 323 12.07 -15.69 14.85
CA SER A 323 11.97 -14.90 16.07
C SER A 323 11.99 -13.40 15.75
N LEU A 324 10.99 -12.68 16.23
CA LEU A 324 10.91 -11.23 16.18
C LEU A 324 11.53 -10.60 17.44
N PRO A 325 12.06 -9.37 17.38
CA PRO A 325 12.72 -8.74 18.53
C PRO A 325 11.71 -8.33 19.60
N HIS A 326 11.90 -8.78 20.85
CA HIS A 326 11.13 -8.37 22.02
C HIS A 326 11.81 -7.18 22.71
N ARG A 327 11.77 -6.02 22.07
CA ARG A 327 12.31 -4.75 22.58
C ARG A 327 11.18 -3.74 22.74
N PHE A 328 11.46 -2.65 23.42
CA PHE A 328 10.56 -1.50 23.53
C PHE A 328 9.19 -1.78 24.18
N GLY A 329 9.06 -2.85 24.97
CA GLY A 329 7.80 -3.22 25.61
C GLY A 329 6.96 -4.24 24.83
N PHE A 330 7.44 -4.77 23.70
CA PHE A 330 6.75 -5.82 22.97
C PHE A 330 6.63 -7.09 23.82
N ALA A 331 5.40 -7.62 23.89
CA ALA A 331 5.11 -8.89 24.56
C ALA A 331 5.30 -10.06 23.59
N GLU A 332 5.59 -11.23 24.14
CA GLU A 332 5.61 -12.49 23.39
C GLU A 332 4.21 -12.91 22.92
N GLY A 333 4.13 -13.65 21.83
CA GLY A 333 2.91 -14.33 21.42
C GLY A 333 2.57 -15.48 22.40
N ILE A 334 1.28 -15.79 22.54
CA ILE A 334 0.78 -16.78 23.50
C ILE A 334 1.12 -18.20 23.04
N GLY A 335 2.09 -18.82 23.70
CA GLY A 335 2.63 -20.14 23.33
C GLY A 335 3.35 -20.14 21.99
N MET A 336 3.76 -18.96 21.50
CA MET A 336 4.58 -18.72 20.32
C MET A 336 5.51 -17.54 20.59
N PRO A 337 6.60 -17.72 21.36
CA PRO A 337 7.49 -16.63 21.78
C PRO A 337 8.21 -15.95 20.61
N GLU A 338 8.19 -16.53 19.41
CA GLU A 338 8.74 -15.94 18.20
C GLU A 338 7.91 -14.76 17.68
N CYS A 339 6.61 -14.72 18.02
CA CYS A 339 5.67 -13.65 17.64
C CYS A 339 5.72 -12.48 18.60
N VAL A 340 5.24 -11.32 18.17
CA VAL A 340 5.13 -10.13 19.03
C VAL A 340 3.71 -9.63 19.14
N ARG A 341 3.36 -9.17 20.36
CA ARG A 341 2.12 -8.46 20.67
C ARG A 341 2.45 -7.07 21.20
N LEU A 342 1.78 -6.08 20.67
CA LEU A 342 1.86 -4.70 21.10
C LEU A 342 0.60 -4.37 21.90
N PHE A 343 0.79 -3.80 23.10
CA PHE A 343 -0.31 -3.40 23.97
C PHE A 343 -0.18 -1.94 24.39
N PRO A 344 -1.27 -1.15 24.41
CA PRO A 344 -1.23 0.29 24.68
C PRO A 344 -0.76 0.67 26.10
N HIS A 345 -0.73 -0.25 27.06
CA HIS A 345 -0.18 -0.04 28.39
C HIS A 345 1.33 -0.27 28.49
N ARG A 346 1.92 -0.88 27.45
CA ARG A 346 3.37 -1.17 27.38
C ARG A 346 4.14 -0.28 26.40
N ILE A 347 3.42 0.28 25.41
CA ILE A 347 3.99 1.15 24.37
C ILE A 347 3.12 2.39 24.17
N GLU A 348 3.70 3.41 23.61
CA GLU A 348 2.98 4.62 23.17
C GLU A 348 2.39 4.40 21.77
N GLY A 349 1.36 3.55 21.71
CA GLY A 349 0.66 3.13 20.49
C GLY A 349 -0.59 2.35 20.82
N GLU A 350 -1.23 1.81 19.80
CA GLU A 350 -2.43 0.97 19.90
C GLU A 350 -2.08 -0.53 19.93
N GLY A 351 -3.08 -1.41 19.75
CA GLY A 351 -2.85 -2.85 19.73
C GLY A 351 -2.44 -3.39 18.37
N HIS A 352 -1.42 -4.27 18.36
CA HIS A 352 -1.03 -4.99 17.14
C HIS A 352 -0.46 -6.37 17.47
N PHE A 353 -0.55 -7.27 16.48
CA PHE A 353 0.13 -8.57 16.48
C PHE A 353 0.97 -8.71 15.22
N ALA A 354 2.14 -9.34 15.33
CA ALA A 354 2.94 -9.69 14.16
C ALA A 354 3.64 -11.04 14.35
N ALA A 355 3.67 -11.82 13.25
CA ALA A 355 4.38 -13.09 13.13
C ALA A 355 5.14 -13.12 11.80
N LEU A 356 6.44 -13.39 11.85
CA LEU A 356 7.27 -13.53 10.67
C LEU A 356 7.51 -15.01 10.39
N LEU A 357 7.14 -15.47 9.21
CA LEU A 357 7.35 -16.82 8.73
C LEU A 357 8.38 -16.83 7.61
N ARG A 358 9.08 -17.95 7.46
CA ARG A 358 10.00 -18.20 6.35
C ARG A 358 9.68 -19.55 5.73
N ARG A 359 9.63 -19.59 4.39
CA ARG A 359 9.51 -20.84 3.63
C ARG A 359 10.88 -21.50 3.47
N ALA A 360 10.97 -22.80 3.70
CA ALA A 360 12.20 -23.56 3.50
C ALA A 360 12.66 -23.51 2.03
N GLY A 361 13.97 -23.66 1.83
CA GLY A 361 14.59 -23.67 0.51
C GLY A 361 15.62 -22.56 0.32
N SER A 362 16.47 -22.72 -0.68
CA SER A 362 17.57 -21.80 -0.98
C SER A 362 17.24 -20.77 -2.05
N GLY A 363 16.02 -20.73 -2.53
CA GLY A 363 15.39 -19.76 -3.43
C GLY A 363 16.28 -18.78 -4.21
N GLU A 364 17.42 -19.23 -4.75
CA GLU A 364 18.15 -18.39 -5.70
C GLU A 364 17.23 -18.17 -6.91
N ARG A 365 16.85 -16.90 -7.13
CA ARG A 365 16.22 -16.56 -8.40
C ARG A 365 17.15 -17.01 -9.52
N PRO A 366 16.63 -17.66 -10.58
CA PRO A 366 17.44 -17.86 -11.77
C PRO A 366 18.04 -16.50 -12.13
N ARG A 367 19.38 -16.41 -12.12
CA ARG A 367 20.07 -15.17 -12.56
C ARG A 367 19.46 -14.77 -13.88
N ARG A 368 18.85 -13.60 -13.92
CA ARG A 368 18.42 -12.99 -15.17
C ARG A 368 19.64 -13.03 -16.09
N LYS A 369 19.61 -13.85 -17.14
CA LYS A 369 20.51 -13.66 -18.27
C LYS A 369 20.26 -12.22 -18.71
N ASP A 370 21.30 -11.40 -18.71
CA ASP A 370 21.22 -10.00 -19.12
C ASP A 370 20.42 -9.90 -20.44
N ARG A 371 19.14 -9.63 -20.31
CA ARG A 371 18.21 -9.46 -21.42
C ARG A 371 18.21 -8.01 -21.92
N THR A 372 19.16 -7.21 -21.48
CA THR A 372 19.34 -5.83 -21.93
C THR A 372 19.63 -5.71 -23.43
N ALA A 373 19.91 -6.86 -24.11
CA ALA A 373 20.25 -6.86 -25.54
C ALA A 373 19.25 -7.55 -26.48
N GLN A 374 18.13 -8.15 -26.03
CA GLN A 374 17.34 -9.01 -26.92
C GLN A 374 15.81 -8.82 -26.95
N SER A 375 15.22 -7.80 -26.44
CA SER A 375 13.83 -7.46 -26.79
C SER A 375 13.80 -6.19 -27.63
N GLY A 376 14.32 -6.34 -28.85
CA GLY A 376 14.24 -5.29 -29.84
C GLY A 376 12.85 -5.19 -30.39
N ALA A 377 12.07 -4.35 -30.19
CA ALA A 377 11.31 -3.40 -30.94
C ALA A 377 11.30 -2.17 -30.05
N SER A 378 12.30 -1.30 -30.22
CA SER A 378 12.26 0.05 -29.66
C SER A 378 10.89 0.62 -30.00
N LEU A 379 10.03 0.78 -29.00
CA LEU A 379 8.77 1.48 -29.19
C LEU A 379 9.15 2.84 -29.80
N LYS A 380 8.72 3.08 -31.05
CA LYS A 380 8.88 4.41 -31.65
C LYS A 380 7.94 5.33 -30.89
N LEU A 381 8.47 6.00 -29.89
CA LEU A 381 7.73 7.03 -29.17
C LEU A 381 7.46 8.20 -30.11
N PRO A 382 6.28 8.83 -30.04
CA PRO A 382 6.02 10.09 -30.73
C PRO A 382 7.05 11.16 -30.36
N ASP A 383 7.41 12.02 -31.33
CA ASP A 383 8.44 13.02 -31.16
C ASP A 383 8.20 13.93 -29.94
N GLU A 384 6.95 14.24 -29.63
CA GLU A 384 6.58 15.08 -28.49
C GLU A 384 6.87 14.39 -27.15
N ALA A 385 6.69 13.07 -27.09
CA ALA A 385 7.03 12.30 -25.89
C ALA A 385 8.56 12.15 -25.76
N LEU A 386 9.24 11.88 -26.86
CA LEU A 386 10.72 11.82 -26.91
C LEU A 386 11.33 13.15 -26.47
N ALA A 387 10.84 14.28 -27.00
CA ALA A 387 11.32 15.61 -26.65
C ALA A 387 11.20 15.90 -25.15
N PHE A 388 10.08 15.50 -24.53
CA PHE A 388 9.90 15.67 -23.09
C PHE A 388 10.79 14.70 -22.29
N LEU A 389 10.77 13.41 -22.63
CA LEU A 389 11.50 12.38 -21.88
C LEU A 389 13.01 12.54 -21.97
N SER A 390 13.53 13.05 -23.09
CA SER A 390 14.96 13.36 -23.24
C SER A 390 15.45 14.51 -22.36
N CYS A 391 14.54 15.35 -21.85
CA CYS A 391 14.88 16.38 -20.86
C CYS A 391 15.07 15.81 -19.43
N LEU A 392 14.65 14.55 -19.18
CA LEU A 392 14.78 13.94 -17.87
C LEU A 392 16.21 13.44 -17.65
N ASN A 393 16.85 13.87 -16.57
CA ASN A 393 18.16 13.40 -16.14
C ASN A 393 18.01 12.37 -15.01
N LEU A 394 17.49 11.18 -15.33
CA LEU A 394 17.22 10.13 -14.36
C LEU A 394 18.50 9.32 -14.07
N ARG A 395 19.02 9.45 -12.85
CA ARG A 395 20.17 8.67 -12.33
C ARG A 395 19.71 7.77 -11.18
N ARG A 396 19.12 6.63 -11.51
CA ARG A 396 18.69 5.63 -10.51
C ARG A 396 19.42 4.32 -10.76
N GLY A 397 19.96 3.72 -9.71
CA GLY A 397 20.67 2.46 -9.83
C GLY A 397 21.95 2.50 -10.68
N GLY A 398 22.57 3.68 -10.88
CA GLY A 398 23.78 3.84 -11.69
C GLY A 398 23.55 3.79 -13.20
N THR A 399 22.32 3.72 -13.67
CA THR A 399 21.96 3.77 -15.10
C THR A 399 21.40 5.12 -15.46
N GLU A 400 21.83 5.67 -16.60
CA GLU A 400 21.21 6.86 -17.19
C GLU A 400 19.92 6.44 -17.92
N GLY A 401 18.81 7.17 -17.68
CA GLY A 401 17.53 6.96 -18.35
C GLY A 401 16.44 6.34 -17.49
N LEU A 402 15.37 5.92 -18.12
CA LEU A 402 14.21 5.31 -17.44
C LEU A 402 14.57 3.92 -16.89
N PRO A 403 14.18 3.61 -15.64
CA PRO A 403 14.59 2.37 -14.94
C PRO A 403 13.90 1.09 -15.46
N GLY A 404 13.16 1.17 -16.57
CA GLY A 404 12.38 0.04 -17.09
C GLY A 404 11.99 0.22 -18.55
N GLN A 405 11.21 -0.75 -19.05
CA GLN A 405 10.70 -0.72 -20.43
C GLN A 405 9.52 0.24 -20.53
N VAL A 406 9.54 1.13 -21.53
CA VAL A 406 8.38 1.97 -21.85
C VAL A 406 7.36 1.17 -22.67
N GLU A 407 6.10 1.22 -22.23
CA GLU A 407 4.96 0.60 -22.92
C GLU A 407 3.85 1.64 -23.12
N GLU A 408 3.24 1.64 -24.32
CA GLU A 408 2.05 2.44 -24.59
C GLU A 408 0.80 1.56 -24.45
N LYS A 409 -0.17 2.07 -23.70
CA LYS A 409 -1.48 1.43 -23.55
C LYS A 409 -2.58 2.49 -23.50
N ASN A 410 -3.47 2.45 -24.49
CA ASN A 410 -4.62 3.37 -24.59
C ASN A 410 -4.22 4.85 -24.53
N GLY A 411 -3.17 5.24 -25.26
CA GLY A 411 -2.67 6.62 -25.29
C GLY A 411 -1.90 7.05 -24.06
N LYS A 412 -1.57 6.14 -23.15
CA LYS A 412 -0.78 6.39 -21.94
C LYS A 412 0.56 5.67 -22.03
N LEU A 413 1.61 6.34 -21.60
CA LEU A 413 2.96 5.78 -21.53
C LEU A 413 3.27 5.37 -20.09
N TYR A 414 3.76 4.14 -19.94
CA TYR A 414 4.18 3.55 -18.67
C TYR A 414 5.63 3.13 -18.72
N CYS A 415 6.38 3.36 -17.64
CA CYS A 415 7.68 2.73 -17.41
C CYS A 415 7.46 1.51 -16.51
N LEU A 416 7.55 0.32 -17.10
CA LEU A 416 7.31 -0.94 -16.40
C LEU A 416 8.57 -1.39 -15.67
N PRO A 417 8.49 -1.78 -14.39
CA PRO A 417 9.64 -2.37 -13.71
C PRO A 417 10.05 -3.67 -14.42
N PRO A 418 11.35 -3.98 -14.43
CA PRO A 418 11.85 -5.17 -15.12
C PRO A 418 11.14 -6.46 -14.70
N ASP A 419 10.81 -6.62 -13.41
CA ASP A 419 10.14 -7.81 -12.87
C ASP A 419 8.70 -7.99 -13.34
N PHE A 420 8.06 -6.93 -13.84
CA PHE A 420 6.72 -7.01 -14.44
C PHE A 420 6.69 -7.90 -15.70
N GLN A 421 7.80 -7.99 -16.43
CA GLN A 421 7.88 -8.83 -17.63
C GLN A 421 7.72 -10.32 -17.32
N ASP A 422 8.14 -10.75 -16.13
CA ASP A 422 8.02 -12.14 -15.69
C ASP A 422 6.54 -12.50 -15.42
N MET A 423 5.68 -11.48 -15.21
CA MET A 423 4.23 -11.65 -15.07
C MET A 423 3.47 -11.64 -16.41
N LYS A 424 4.09 -11.29 -17.54
CA LYS A 424 3.39 -11.09 -18.84
C LYS A 424 2.65 -12.32 -19.36
N GLY A 425 3.00 -13.51 -18.93
CA GLY A 425 2.26 -14.74 -19.25
C GLY A 425 1.08 -14.99 -18.31
N ALA A 426 1.19 -14.58 -17.08
CA ALA A 426 0.25 -14.82 -16.00
C ALA A 426 -0.83 -13.71 -15.88
N GLY A 427 -0.52 -12.47 -16.27
CA GLY A 427 -1.36 -11.31 -16.00
C GLY A 427 -2.58 -11.08 -16.89
N LYS A 428 -2.91 -11.98 -17.84
CA LYS A 428 -4.07 -11.79 -18.74
C LYS A 428 -5.42 -11.78 -18.02
N GLY A 429 -5.48 -12.28 -16.80
CA GLY A 429 -6.70 -12.34 -15.99
C GLY A 429 -6.75 -11.33 -14.83
N ILE A 430 -5.64 -10.70 -14.47
CA ILE A 430 -5.57 -9.77 -13.34
C ILE A 430 -6.02 -8.36 -13.77
N ARG A 431 -6.93 -7.78 -12.99
CA ARG A 431 -7.39 -6.39 -13.18
C ARG A 431 -6.44 -5.41 -12.48
N PHE A 432 -5.51 -4.85 -13.25
CA PHE A 432 -4.62 -3.81 -12.76
C PHE A 432 -5.26 -2.43 -12.82
N LEU A 433 -5.12 -1.67 -11.73
CA LEU A 433 -5.37 -0.24 -11.70
C LEU A 433 -4.12 0.52 -12.19
N ARG A 434 -2.93 -0.04 -11.92
CA ARG A 434 -1.64 0.52 -12.31
C ARG A 434 -0.61 -0.58 -12.54
N THR A 435 0.24 -0.36 -13.54
CA THR A 435 1.41 -1.18 -13.84
C THR A 435 2.61 -0.26 -14.08
N GLY A 436 3.55 -0.24 -13.16
CA GLY A 436 4.71 0.65 -13.20
C GLY A 436 4.38 2.14 -13.07
N LEU A 437 5.34 2.98 -13.39
CA LEU A 437 5.21 4.43 -13.35
C LEU A 437 4.46 4.94 -14.59
N LEU A 438 3.34 5.63 -14.39
CA LEU A 438 2.68 6.37 -15.46
C LEU A 438 3.55 7.59 -15.82
N LEU A 439 4.08 7.64 -17.03
CA LEU A 439 4.88 8.76 -17.51
C LEU A 439 4.00 9.93 -17.96
N GLY A 440 2.91 9.65 -18.67
CA GLY A 440 2.01 10.67 -19.16
C GLY A 440 1.03 10.15 -20.20
N GLU A 441 0.30 11.08 -20.82
CA GLU A 441 -0.71 10.81 -21.84
C GLU A 441 -0.31 11.41 -23.20
N LEU A 442 -0.49 10.61 -24.25
CA LEU A 442 -0.36 11.06 -25.64
C LEU A 442 -1.70 11.66 -26.08
N LYS A 443 -1.72 12.95 -26.35
CA LYS A 443 -2.85 13.67 -26.95
C LYS A 443 -2.47 14.15 -28.33
N ARG A 444 -3.44 14.53 -29.17
CA ARG A 444 -3.17 14.97 -30.55
C ARG A 444 -2.08 16.04 -30.57
N GLY A 445 -0.88 15.67 -31.11
CA GLY A 445 0.28 16.54 -31.29
C GLY A 445 0.91 17.06 -29.99
N ARG A 446 0.75 16.37 -28.85
CA ARG A 446 1.37 16.76 -27.58
C ARG A 446 1.46 15.61 -26.59
N PHE A 447 2.46 15.67 -25.73
CA PHE A 447 2.61 14.83 -24.56
C PHE A 447 2.24 15.62 -23.29
N GLU A 448 1.42 15.02 -22.41
CA GLU A 448 1.08 15.59 -21.11
C GLU A 448 1.66 14.70 -19.99
N PRO A 449 2.69 15.18 -19.25
CA PRO A 449 3.29 14.41 -18.18
C PRO A 449 2.30 14.19 -17.04
N SER A 450 2.37 13.03 -16.40
CA SER A 450 1.47 12.64 -15.33
C SER A 450 1.86 13.23 -13.98
N GLN A 451 0.90 13.32 -13.07
CA GLN A 451 1.16 13.66 -11.66
C GLN A 451 2.11 12.63 -11.02
N ALA A 452 1.93 11.33 -11.30
CA ALA A 452 2.78 10.27 -10.79
C ALA A 452 4.25 10.44 -11.18
N LEU A 453 4.52 10.89 -12.42
CA LEU A 453 5.88 11.20 -12.87
C LEU A 453 6.46 12.37 -12.06
N ALA A 454 5.70 13.47 -11.86
CA ALA A 454 6.17 14.58 -11.05
C ALA A 454 6.61 14.14 -9.66
N MET A 455 5.76 13.35 -8.98
CA MET A 455 6.04 12.89 -7.61
C MET A 455 7.23 11.94 -7.52
N ALA A 456 7.51 11.21 -8.59
CA ALA A 456 8.62 10.26 -8.66
C ALA A 456 9.96 10.90 -9.01
N LEU A 457 9.98 12.15 -9.50
CA LEU A 457 11.19 12.90 -9.83
C LEU A 457 11.80 13.55 -8.58
N ARG A 458 13.12 13.84 -8.68
CA ARG A 458 13.80 14.83 -7.87
C ARG A 458 13.86 16.14 -8.64
N LYS A 459 14.03 17.26 -7.94
CA LYS A 459 14.13 18.59 -8.54
C LYS A 459 15.18 18.65 -9.64
N GLU A 460 16.35 18.05 -9.42
CA GLU A 460 17.51 18.07 -10.33
C GLU A 460 17.32 17.18 -11.58
N GLU A 461 16.30 16.33 -11.55
CA GLU A 461 16.02 15.42 -12.66
C GLU A 461 15.18 16.07 -13.78
N TYR A 462 14.75 17.34 -13.59
CA TYR A 462 14.05 18.11 -14.63
C TYR A 462 14.56 19.56 -14.72
N PRO A 463 14.84 20.09 -15.93
CA PRO A 463 15.53 21.37 -16.08
C PRO A 463 14.67 22.61 -15.77
N PHE A 464 13.35 22.53 -15.92
CA PHE A 464 12.44 23.66 -15.72
C PHE A 464 11.67 23.50 -14.41
N THR A 465 12.20 24.09 -13.34
CA THR A 465 11.69 23.90 -11.98
C THR A 465 11.39 25.24 -11.31
N ALA A 466 10.16 25.42 -10.83
CA ALA A 466 9.76 26.50 -9.95
C ALA A 466 9.71 25.98 -8.51
N ASP A 467 10.62 26.44 -7.67
CA ASP A 467 10.77 26.00 -6.30
C ASP A 467 10.41 27.13 -5.33
N PHE A 468 9.48 26.89 -4.45
CA PHE A 468 8.97 27.85 -3.48
C PHE A 468 9.16 27.31 -2.07
N GLN A 469 9.39 28.20 -1.10
CA GLN A 469 9.38 27.81 0.32
C GLN A 469 7.98 27.34 0.74
N ALA A 470 7.90 26.45 1.71
CA ALA A 470 6.62 25.86 2.14
C ALA A 470 5.63 26.93 2.66
N GLU A 471 6.14 28.02 3.24
CA GLU A 471 5.37 29.16 3.75
C GLU A 471 4.92 30.15 2.67
N ASP A 472 5.42 30.01 1.43
CA ASP A 472 5.02 30.88 0.32
C ASP A 472 3.55 30.60 -0.04
N GLU A 473 2.71 31.65 0.02
CA GLU A 473 1.28 31.55 -0.32
C GLU A 473 1.02 30.92 -1.69
N ARG A 474 1.97 31.05 -2.61
CA ARG A 474 1.88 30.46 -3.96
C ARG A 474 1.80 28.95 -3.92
N VAL A 475 2.38 28.28 -2.92
CA VAL A 475 2.30 26.83 -2.74
C VAL A 475 0.86 26.41 -2.45
N ILE A 476 0.22 27.06 -1.50
CA ILE A 476 -1.19 26.77 -1.17
C ILE A 476 -2.12 27.05 -2.35
N ARG A 477 -1.92 28.18 -3.04
CA ARG A 477 -2.68 28.51 -4.26
C ARG A 477 -2.48 27.45 -5.33
N TYR A 478 -1.25 26.97 -5.51
CA TYR A 478 -0.95 25.87 -6.43
C TYR A 478 -1.69 24.59 -6.03
N LEU A 479 -1.63 24.18 -4.78
CA LEU A 479 -2.31 22.98 -4.28
C LEU A 479 -3.86 23.08 -4.41
N LYS A 480 -4.43 24.27 -4.30
CA LYS A 480 -5.86 24.54 -4.59
C LYS A 480 -6.21 24.49 -6.07
N GLY A 481 -5.22 24.41 -6.95
CA GLY A 481 -5.43 24.36 -8.41
C GLY A 481 -5.49 25.73 -9.08
N GLU A 482 -5.07 26.79 -8.39
CA GLU A 482 -5.04 28.16 -8.90
C GLU A 482 -3.81 28.42 -9.79
N THR A 483 -3.89 29.41 -10.66
CA THR A 483 -2.75 29.93 -11.40
C THR A 483 -1.82 30.68 -10.46
N VAL A 484 -0.51 30.45 -10.59
CA VAL A 484 0.53 31.08 -9.78
C VAL A 484 1.27 32.13 -10.59
N ALA A 485 1.42 33.33 -10.05
CA ALA A 485 2.24 34.38 -10.65
C ALA A 485 3.72 34.16 -10.34
N LEU A 486 4.56 34.41 -11.34
CA LEU A 486 6.02 34.44 -11.22
C LEU A 486 6.51 35.88 -11.15
N ARG A 487 7.63 36.08 -10.48
CA ARG A 487 8.42 37.32 -10.61
C ARG A 487 9.19 37.27 -11.92
N GLU A 488 9.64 38.42 -12.44
CA GLU A 488 10.36 38.49 -13.72
C GLU A 488 11.64 37.63 -13.71
N GLU A 489 12.38 37.64 -12.60
CA GLU A 489 13.60 36.84 -12.42
C GLU A 489 13.35 35.33 -12.35
N GLU A 490 12.14 34.91 -11.96
CA GLU A 490 11.73 33.51 -11.89
C GLU A 490 11.24 32.97 -13.25
N ALA A 491 11.03 33.83 -14.26
CA ALA A 491 10.31 33.50 -15.49
C ALA A 491 11.23 33.21 -16.69
N SER A 492 12.42 32.64 -16.47
CA SER A 492 13.45 32.44 -17.50
C SER A 492 13.13 31.37 -18.56
N TRP A 493 12.13 30.53 -18.33
CA TRP A 493 11.79 29.42 -19.25
C TRP A 493 10.96 29.89 -20.46
N PRO A 494 11.02 29.18 -21.61
CA PRO A 494 10.16 29.48 -22.76
C PRO A 494 8.67 29.32 -22.46
N ASP A 495 7.83 30.15 -23.07
CA ASP A 495 6.37 30.00 -22.98
C ASP A 495 5.90 28.65 -23.55
N GLY A 496 4.93 28.03 -22.88
CA GLY A 496 4.42 26.71 -23.24
C GLY A 496 5.25 25.55 -22.66
N SER A 497 6.39 25.82 -22.00
CA SER A 497 7.14 24.78 -21.29
C SER A 497 6.34 24.17 -20.15
N TRP A 498 6.53 22.86 -19.93
CA TRP A 498 6.17 22.23 -18.69
C TRP A 498 7.16 22.69 -17.61
N VAL A 499 6.65 22.97 -16.42
CA VAL A 499 7.44 23.39 -15.26
C VAL A 499 7.09 22.48 -14.10
N LEU A 500 8.10 21.89 -13.47
CA LEU A 500 7.96 21.11 -12.24
C LEU A 500 7.86 22.09 -11.07
N VAL A 501 6.72 22.10 -10.42
CA VAL A 501 6.50 22.93 -9.22
C VAL A 501 6.95 22.14 -8.01
N CYS A 502 7.83 22.75 -7.20
CA CYS A 502 8.39 22.18 -5.99
C CYS A 502 8.12 23.05 -4.77
N THR A 503 8.24 22.45 -3.60
CA THR A 503 8.36 23.14 -2.30
C THR A 503 9.63 22.67 -1.61
N ASP A 504 10.54 23.59 -1.27
CA ASP A 504 11.83 23.32 -0.63
C ASP A 504 12.62 22.19 -1.31
N GLY A 505 12.60 22.17 -2.65
CA GLY A 505 13.25 21.15 -3.47
C GLY A 505 12.41 19.87 -3.73
N PHE A 506 11.24 19.71 -3.12
CA PHE A 506 10.41 18.51 -3.28
C PHE A 506 9.24 18.73 -4.26
N PRO A 507 9.12 17.89 -5.31
CA PRO A 507 8.09 18.05 -6.31
C PRO A 507 6.67 17.93 -5.76
N LEU A 508 5.80 18.86 -6.20
CA LEU A 508 4.36 18.86 -5.97
C LEU A 508 3.58 18.43 -7.22
N GLY A 509 4.03 18.82 -8.41
CA GLY A 509 3.33 18.51 -9.65
C GLY A 509 3.74 19.42 -10.80
N TRP A 510 2.89 19.49 -11.83
CA TRP A 510 3.18 20.19 -13.07
C TRP A 510 2.42 21.51 -13.21
N ALA A 511 3.01 22.45 -13.91
CA ALA A 511 2.38 23.64 -14.45
C ALA A 511 2.81 23.89 -15.90
N LYS A 512 2.09 24.75 -16.63
CA LYS A 512 2.50 25.28 -17.92
C LYS A 512 2.80 26.77 -17.83
N LYS A 513 3.98 27.16 -18.29
CA LYS A 513 4.36 28.57 -18.34
C LYS A 513 3.56 29.33 -19.41
N ALA A 514 3.08 30.53 -19.06
CA ALA A 514 2.42 31.46 -19.96
C ALA A 514 2.67 32.91 -19.49
N GLY A 515 3.60 33.61 -20.13
CA GLY A 515 4.06 34.92 -19.67
C GLY A 515 4.65 34.83 -18.25
N LEU A 516 4.21 35.68 -17.35
CA LEU A 516 4.56 35.65 -15.92
C LEU A 516 3.64 34.76 -15.10
N ASN A 517 3.04 33.73 -15.68
CA ASN A 517 2.12 32.86 -14.96
C ASN A 517 2.44 31.38 -15.19
N LEU A 518 2.23 30.60 -14.15
CA LEU A 518 2.19 29.14 -14.17
C LEU A 518 0.73 28.70 -14.18
N LYS A 519 0.25 28.26 -15.36
CA LYS A 519 -1.08 27.63 -15.48
C LYS A 519 -1.06 26.27 -14.80
N ASN A 520 -1.83 26.15 -13.75
CA ASN A 520 -1.87 24.97 -12.89
C ASN A 520 -2.26 23.69 -13.66
N LYS A 521 -1.54 22.61 -13.39
CA LYS A 521 -1.78 21.25 -13.92
C LYS A 521 -1.79 20.19 -12.81
N TYR A 522 -1.86 20.64 -11.56
CA TYR A 522 -2.01 19.76 -10.41
C TYR A 522 -3.27 18.89 -10.55
N TYR A 523 -3.14 17.61 -10.21
CA TYR A 523 -4.22 16.66 -10.45
C TYR A 523 -5.48 17.05 -9.66
N PRO A 524 -6.65 17.24 -10.31
CA PRO A 524 -7.85 17.74 -9.63
C PRO A 524 -8.29 16.93 -8.41
N GLY A 525 -8.15 15.59 -8.48
CA GLY A 525 -8.51 14.69 -7.38
C GLY A 525 -7.55 14.72 -6.17
N TRP A 526 -6.48 15.51 -6.22
CA TRP A 526 -5.53 15.68 -5.11
C TRP A 526 -5.50 17.10 -4.55
N ARG A 527 -6.33 17.99 -5.08
CA ARG A 527 -6.35 19.39 -4.65
C ARG A 527 -6.67 19.54 -3.18
N TRP A 528 -6.03 20.53 -2.57
CA TRP A 528 -6.34 20.98 -1.22
C TRP A 528 -7.78 21.51 -1.16
N GLN A 529 -8.55 20.98 -0.21
CA GLN A 529 -9.91 21.42 0.10
C GLN A 529 -9.97 22.30 1.35
#